data_db9aeda2bc1070dd51504693187f7859
#
_entry.id   db9aeda2bc1070dd51504693187f7859
#
_cell.length_a   1.000
_cell.length_b   1.000
_cell.length_c   1.000
_cell.angle_alpha   90.00
_cell.angle_beta   90.00
_cell.angle_gamma   90.00
#
_symmetry.space_group_name_H-M   'P 1'
#
loop_
_entity.id
_entity.type
_entity.pdbx_description
1 polymer ?
#
loop_
_entity_poly.entity_id
_entity_poly.type
_entity_poly.pdbx_seq_one_letter_code
_entity_poly.pdbx_strand_id
1 'polypeptide(L)'
;MNMLTVCALLCAMLALATAQSPPGAKSQIDKSLKTDLVKRVSACPYGWSRIYRRCFRFISTPKRWTRAENYCQRLGGNLASVRSIWQYRRIQRMIWLAIHRYVGIWIGGSDAQEEGTWLWSDGKQFVYRYWCSGQPNNAGGKQHCLAMNYSGSRCWNDDFCWNRKPFVCVRRRL
;
A
#
# COMPACT_ATOMS: atom_id res chain seq x y z
N MET A 1 29.04 -0.77 -70.40
CA MET A 1 27.92 -0.79 -69.44
C MET A 1 28.12 0.42 -68.55
N ASN A 2 27.28 1.44 -68.67
CA ASN A 2 27.47 2.72 -68.01
C ASN A 2 27.11 2.66 -66.53
N MET A 3 27.92 3.30 -65.72
CA MET A 3 27.76 3.39 -64.23
C MET A 3 26.37 3.83 -63.79
N LEU A 4 25.64 4.53 -64.64
CA LEU A 4 24.26 4.99 -64.45
C LEU A 4 23.23 3.85 -64.43
N THR A 5 23.46 2.78 -65.16
CA THR A 5 22.56 1.60 -65.21
C THR A 5 22.67 0.70 -63.99
N VAL A 6 23.83 0.70 -63.32
CA VAL A 6 24.06 -0.11 -62.09
C VAL A 6 23.40 0.59 -60.88
N CYS A 7 23.45 1.93 -60.80
CA CYS A 7 22.76 2.67 -59.76
C CYS A 7 21.23 2.53 -59.79
N ALA A 8 20.65 2.52 -61.00
CA ALA A 8 19.19 2.34 -61.16
C ALA A 8 18.67 0.98 -60.71
N LEU A 9 19.46 -0.09 -60.90
CA LEU A 9 19.10 -1.44 -60.47
C LEU A 9 19.28 -1.67 -58.96
N LEU A 10 20.23 -0.95 -58.32
CA LEU A 10 20.40 -0.99 -56.85
C LEU A 10 19.33 -0.23 -56.11
N CYS A 11 18.83 0.88 -56.63
CA CYS A 11 17.69 1.62 -56.03
C CYS A 11 16.36 0.86 -56.13
N ALA A 12 16.16 0.03 -57.14
CA ALA A 12 14.94 -0.77 -57.32
C ALA A 12 14.86 -1.96 -56.34
N MET A 13 16.02 -2.47 -55.85
CA MET A 13 16.05 -3.57 -54.88
C MET A 13 15.85 -3.15 -53.40
N LEU A 14 16.01 -1.86 -53.09
CA LEU A 14 15.80 -1.37 -51.72
C LEU A 14 14.33 -0.97 -51.43
N ALA A 15 13.46 -0.95 -52.41
CA ALA A 15 12.07 -0.53 -52.27
C ALA A 15 11.08 -1.71 -51.92
N LEU A 16 11.54 -2.93 -51.77
CA LEU A 16 10.68 -4.11 -51.59
C LEU A 16 10.73 -4.79 -50.21
N ALA A 17 11.33 -4.13 -49.21
CA ALA A 17 11.37 -4.67 -47.82
C ALA A 17 10.58 -3.79 -46.83
N THR A 18 9.43 -3.25 -47.23
CA THR A 18 8.41 -2.87 -46.24
C THR A 18 7.58 -4.09 -45.91
N ALA A 19 8.06 -4.90 -44.96
CA ALA A 19 7.27 -5.97 -44.40
C ALA A 19 6.00 -5.38 -43.75
N GLN A 20 4.89 -5.40 -44.50
CA GLN A 20 3.57 -5.13 -43.96
C GLN A 20 3.26 -6.20 -42.92
N SER A 21 3.38 -5.84 -41.62
CA SER A 21 2.91 -6.68 -40.53
C SER A 21 1.40 -6.96 -40.74
N PRO A 22 0.91 -8.19 -40.64
CA PRO A 22 -0.49 -8.51 -40.85
C PRO A 22 -1.37 -7.68 -39.88
N PRO A 23 -2.53 -7.16 -40.33
CA PRO A 23 -3.36 -6.21 -39.55
C PRO A 23 -3.85 -6.78 -38.20
N GLY A 24 -3.80 -8.09 -37.96
CA GLY A 24 -4.11 -8.72 -36.68
C GLY A 24 -3.02 -8.63 -35.62
N ALA A 25 -1.73 -8.53 -36.01
CA ALA A 25 -0.61 -8.54 -35.06
C ALA A 25 -0.54 -7.27 -34.21
N LYS A 26 -0.80 -6.11 -34.80
CA LYS A 26 -0.83 -4.83 -34.06
C LYS A 26 -1.95 -4.79 -33.01
N SER A 27 -3.13 -5.33 -33.32
CA SER A 27 -4.27 -5.38 -32.38
C SER A 27 -4.02 -6.33 -31.20
N GLN A 28 -3.33 -7.44 -31.42
CA GLN A 28 -3.01 -8.40 -30.33
C GLN A 28 -1.90 -7.86 -29.42
N ILE A 29 -0.88 -7.22 -29.98
CA ILE A 29 0.21 -6.59 -29.20
C ILE A 29 -0.35 -5.46 -28.33
N ASP A 30 -1.23 -4.62 -28.85
CA ASP A 30 -1.82 -3.50 -28.11
C ASP A 30 -2.76 -3.98 -26.98
N LYS A 31 -3.51 -5.05 -27.19
CA LYS A 31 -4.32 -5.72 -26.16
C LYS A 31 -3.45 -6.35 -25.07
N SER A 32 -2.36 -7.01 -25.44
CA SER A 32 -1.42 -7.62 -24.48
C SER A 32 -0.72 -6.56 -23.64
N LEU A 33 -0.20 -5.51 -24.25
CA LEU A 33 0.41 -4.37 -23.55
C LEU A 33 -0.56 -3.66 -22.61
N LYS A 34 -1.81 -3.42 -23.03
CA LYS A 34 -2.86 -2.85 -22.18
C LYS A 34 -3.19 -3.76 -21.00
N THR A 35 -3.28 -5.08 -21.22
CA THR A 35 -3.55 -6.07 -20.17
C THR A 35 -2.41 -6.12 -19.16
N ASP A 36 -1.16 -6.08 -19.59
CA ASP A 36 0.01 -6.09 -18.71
C ASP A 36 0.17 -4.77 -17.95
N LEU A 37 -0.11 -3.64 -18.59
CA LEU A 37 -0.17 -2.33 -17.92
C LEU A 37 -1.26 -2.32 -16.84
N VAL A 38 -2.47 -2.79 -17.14
CA VAL A 38 -3.57 -2.88 -16.18
C VAL A 38 -3.22 -3.82 -15.01
N LYS A 39 -2.55 -4.95 -15.27
CA LYS A 39 -2.07 -5.84 -14.21
C LYS A 39 -1.00 -5.17 -13.35
N ARG A 40 -0.05 -4.44 -13.92
CA ARG A 40 1.00 -3.70 -13.19
C ARG A 40 0.42 -2.56 -12.35
N VAL A 41 -0.52 -1.79 -12.92
CA VAL A 41 -1.22 -0.70 -12.22
C VAL A 41 -2.15 -1.24 -11.12
N SER A 42 -2.65 -2.48 -11.25
CA SER A 42 -3.52 -3.10 -10.23
C SER A 42 -2.77 -3.84 -9.12
N ALA A 43 -1.47 -3.98 -9.22
CA ALA A 43 -0.64 -4.67 -8.22
C ALA A 43 -0.18 -3.74 -7.10
N CYS A 44 0.12 -4.31 -5.93
CA CYS A 44 0.84 -3.58 -4.90
C CYS A 44 2.33 -3.55 -5.24
N PRO A 45 3.05 -2.46 -4.90
CA PRO A 45 4.50 -2.37 -5.07
C PRO A 45 5.23 -3.48 -4.31
N TYR A 46 6.47 -3.74 -4.69
CA TYR A 46 7.32 -4.71 -3.99
C TYR A 46 7.40 -4.43 -2.48
N GLY A 47 7.27 -5.47 -1.67
CA GLY A 47 7.24 -5.38 -0.21
C GLY A 47 5.91 -4.92 0.39
N TRP A 48 4.85 -4.75 -0.44
CA TRP A 48 3.50 -4.45 0.03
C TRP A 48 2.57 -5.64 -0.20
N SER A 49 1.77 -5.96 0.80
CA SER A 49 0.76 -7.01 0.76
C SER A 49 -0.59 -6.45 0.33
N ARG A 50 -1.25 -7.10 -0.65
CA ARG A 50 -2.61 -6.73 -1.04
C ARG A 50 -3.62 -7.28 -0.03
N ILE A 51 -4.36 -6.37 0.58
CA ILE A 51 -5.53 -6.70 1.42
C ILE A 51 -6.73 -5.95 0.82
N TYR A 52 -7.64 -6.68 0.19
CA TYR A 52 -8.73 -6.15 -0.62
C TYR A 52 -8.21 -5.23 -1.75
N ARG A 53 -8.69 -3.98 -1.77
CA ARG A 53 -8.34 -2.97 -2.79
C ARG A 53 -7.24 -2.01 -2.36
N ARG A 54 -6.48 -2.34 -1.30
CA ARG A 54 -5.42 -1.49 -0.74
C ARG A 54 -4.14 -2.29 -0.56
N CYS A 55 -3.03 -1.59 -0.47
CA CYS A 55 -1.71 -2.16 -0.23
C CYS A 55 -1.26 -1.82 1.19
N PHE A 56 -0.84 -2.83 1.94
CA PHE A 56 -0.37 -2.71 3.32
C PHE A 56 1.08 -3.15 3.42
N ARG A 57 1.85 -2.47 4.25
CA ARG A 57 3.24 -2.84 4.54
C ARG A 57 3.49 -2.78 6.03
N PHE A 58 3.98 -3.88 6.59
CA PHE A 58 4.46 -3.92 7.97
C PHE A 58 5.90 -3.42 8.02
N ILE A 59 6.20 -2.56 9.00
CA ILE A 59 7.53 -2.04 9.29
C ILE A 59 7.90 -2.46 10.71
N SER A 60 8.90 -3.32 10.83
CA SER A 60 9.34 -3.91 12.09
C SER A 60 10.16 -2.97 12.96
N THR A 61 10.79 -1.94 12.38
CA THR A 61 11.60 -0.95 13.13
C THR A 61 10.70 -0.02 13.94
N PRO A 62 10.77 -0.05 15.29
CA PRO A 62 9.87 0.74 16.13
C PRO A 62 10.10 2.24 16.00
N LYS A 63 9.02 3.01 15.87
CA LYS A 63 9.03 4.50 15.86
C LYS A 63 7.93 5.06 16.75
N ARG A 64 8.09 6.32 17.19
CA ARG A 64 6.99 7.14 17.74
C ARG A 64 5.90 7.30 16.69
N TRP A 65 4.65 7.44 17.09
CA TRP A 65 3.51 7.45 16.16
C TRP A 65 3.66 8.49 15.03
N THR A 66 3.97 9.75 15.35
CA THR A 66 4.18 10.80 14.35
C THR A 66 5.32 10.49 13.37
N ARG A 67 6.42 9.87 13.87
CA ARG A 67 7.54 9.46 13.01
C ARG A 67 7.17 8.25 12.13
N ALA A 68 6.28 7.39 12.60
CA ALA A 68 5.74 6.28 11.82
C ALA A 68 4.81 6.80 10.70
N GLU A 69 3.92 7.75 11.02
CA GLU A 69 3.06 8.43 10.02
C GLU A 69 3.91 9.11 8.93
N ASN A 70 4.88 9.94 9.32
CA ASN A 70 5.79 10.60 8.36
C ASN A 70 6.58 9.59 7.51
N TYR A 71 6.90 8.42 8.06
CA TYR A 71 7.55 7.35 7.30
C TYR A 71 6.61 6.76 6.25
N CYS A 72 5.36 6.48 6.61
CA CYS A 72 4.35 5.98 5.68
C CYS A 72 4.04 7.00 4.58
N GLN A 73 4.01 8.30 4.89
CA GLN A 73 3.81 9.38 3.92
C GLN A 73 4.93 9.43 2.88
N ARG A 74 6.19 9.27 3.29
CA ARG A 74 7.32 9.15 2.35
C ARG A 74 7.23 7.93 1.43
N LEU A 75 6.50 6.90 1.83
CA LEU A 75 6.20 5.74 0.99
C LEU A 75 4.93 5.90 0.14
N GLY A 76 4.36 7.10 0.09
CA GLY A 76 3.14 7.42 -0.67
C GLY A 76 1.85 6.88 -0.04
N GLY A 77 1.81 6.78 1.29
CA GLY A 77 0.64 6.33 2.05
C GLY A 77 0.55 6.98 3.42
N ASN A 78 -0.13 6.34 4.35
CA ASN A 78 -0.33 6.75 5.74
C ASN A 78 -0.21 5.53 6.66
N LEU A 79 -0.19 5.71 7.97
CA LEU A 79 -0.48 4.63 8.90
C LEU A 79 -1.84 4.01 8.58
N ALA A 80 -1.97 2.71 8.82
CA ALA A 80 -3.13 1.94 8.37
C ALA A 80 -4.43 2.35 9.04
N SER A 81 -5.44 2.72 8.26
CA SER A 81 -6.83 2.73 8.72
C SER A 81 -7.45 1.35 8.55
N VAL A 82 -8.23 0.91 9.54
CA VAL A 82 -8.92 -0.39 9.59
C VAL A 82 -10.42 -0.17 9.50
N ARG A 83 -11.09 -0.90 8.60
CA ARG A 83 -12.49 -0.65 8.23
C ARG A 83 -13.43 -1.82 8.52
N SER A 84 -12.89 -2.97 8.93
CA SER A 84 -13.67 -4.16 9.28
C SER A 84 -12.82 -5.17 10.03
N ILE A 85 -13.49 -6.08 10.75
CA ILE A 85 -12.84 -7.22 11.43
C ILE A 85 -12.07 -8.11 10.44
N TRP A 86 -12.60 -8.29 9.24
CA TRP A 86 -11.95 -9.11 8.21
C TRP A 86 -10.62 -8.49 7.74
N GLN A 87 -10.60 -7.16 7.55
CA GLN A 87 -9.37 -6.44 7.22
C GLN A 87 -8.38 -6.49 8.38
N TYR A 88 -8.86 -6.29 9.62
CA TYR A 88 -8.06 -6.39 10.83
C TYR A 88 -7.34 -7.74 10.93
N ARG A 89 -8.08 -8.84 10.80
CA ARG A 89 -7.52 -10.20 10.85
C ARG A 89 -6.48 -10.46 9.75
N ARG A 90 -6.67 -9.92 8.56
CA ARG A 90 -5.68 -10.04 7.48
C ARG A 90 -4.41 -9.24 7.77
N ILE A 91 -4.52 -8.06 8.38
CA ILE A 91 -3.36 -7.28 8.84
C ILE A 91 -2.64 -8.05 9.96
N GLN A 92 -3.35 -8.60 10.93
CA GLN A 92 -2.76 -9.44 11.98
C GLN A 92 -2.00 -10.63 11.41
N ARG A 93 -2.58 -11.34 10.43
CA ARG A 93 -1.92 -12.47 9.76
C ARG A 93 -0.65 -12.03 9.03
N MET A 94 -0.68 -10.89 8.33
CA MET A 94 0.49 -10.33 7.65
C MET A 94 1.63 -10.04 8.65
N ILE A 95 1.32 -9.46 9.80
CA ILE A 95 2.28 -9.18 10.87
C ILE A 95 2.84 -10.49 11.44
N TRP A 96 1.96 -11.44 11.76
CA TRP A 96 2.36 -12.73 12.32
C TRP A 96 3.31 -13.49 11.38
N LEU A 97 3.03 -13.51 10.08
CA LEU A 97 3.91 -14.14 9.08
C LEU A 97 5.30 -13.48 9.01
N ALA A 98 5.40 -12.21 9.38
CA ALA A 98 6.68 -11.48 9.34
C ALA A 98 7.53 -11.66 10.61
N ILE A 99 6.91 -11.82 11.79
CA ILE A 99 7.63 -11.82 13.08
C ILE A 99 7.25 -12.94 14.04
N HIS A 100 6.29 -13.81 13.67
CA HIS A 100 5.79 -14.97 14.44
C HIS A 100 5.38 -14.67 15.89
N ARG A 101 4.97 -13.43 16.17
CA ARG A 101 4.50 -12.99 17.48
C ARG A 101 3.49 -11.85 17.37
N TYR A 102 2.72 -11.63 18.43
CA TYR A 102 1.83 -10.50 18.55
C TYR A 102 2.45 -9.48 19.51
N VAL A 103 2.70 -8.28 18.99
CA VAL A 103 3.19 -7.13 19.75
C VAL A 103 2.30 -5.93 19.45
N GLY A 104 2.29 -4.94 20.32
CA GLY A 104 1.59 -3.68 20.06
C GLY A 104 2.13 -3.00 18.81
N ILE A 105 1.25 -2.64 17.89
CA ILE A 105 1.55 -2.09 16.56
C ILE A 105 0.83 -0.77 16.38
N TRP A 106 1.52 0.28 15.93
CA TRP A 106 0.86 1.52 15.55
C TRP A 106 0.01 1.34 14.30
N ILE A 107 -1.22 1.84 14.35
CA ILE A 107 -2.07 2.10 13.20
C ILE A 107 -2.52 3.56 13.21
N GLY A 108 -3.21 4.04 12.18
CA GLY A 108 -3.37 5.46 11.88
C GLY A 108 -4.44 6.21 12.69
N GLY A 109 -4.99 5.63 13.74
CA GLY A 109 -5.97 6.31 14.59
C GLY A 109 -5.33 7.27 15.57
N SER A 110 -5.94 8.44 15.77
CA SER A 110 -5.56 9.41 16.80
C SER A 110 -6.73 10.32 17.16
N ASP A 111 -6.80 10.75 18.40
CA ASP A 111 -7.70 11.79 18.93
C ASP A 111 -6.94 12.97 19.55
N ALA A 112 -5.67 13.15 19.16
CA ALA A 112 -4.83 14.23 19.66
C ALA A 112 -5.33 15.64 19.32
N GLN A 113 -6.27 15.80 18.40
CA GLN A 113 -6.90 17.07 18.05
C GLN A 113 -8.07 17.41 19.01
N GLU A 114 -8.81 16.40 19.40
CA GLU A 114 -9.95 16.51 20.30
C GLU A 114 -10.18 15.15 20.97
N GLU A 115 -10.06 15.13 22.30
CA GLU A 115 -10.20 13.92 23.11
C GLU A 115 -11.52 13.19 22.85
N GLY A 116 -11.42 11.88 22.60
CA GLY A 116 -12.55 11.01 22.28
C GLY A 116 -13.02 11.10 20.81
N THR A 117 -12.57 12.10 20.06
CA THR A 117 -12.88 12.27 18.63
C THR A 117 -11.79 11.61 17.78
N TRP A 118 -11.93 10.31 17.57
CA TRP A 118 -10.96 9.49 16.84
C TRP A 118 -11.01 9.73 15.34
N LEU A 119 -9.87 10.02 14.74
CA LEU A 119 -9.68 10.24 13.31
C LEU A 119 -8.62 9.30 12.74
N TRP A 120 -8.79 8.88 11.47
CA TRP A 120 -7.73 8.18 10.74
C TRP A 120 -6.81 9.18 10.04
N SER A 121 -5.49 8.99 10.14
CA SER A 121 -4.48 9.84 9.48
C SER A 121 -4.59 9.88 7.95
N ASP A 122 -5.25 8.89 7.34
CA ASP A 122 -5.51 8.85 5.88
C ASP A 122 -6.82 9.58 5.48
N GLY A 123 -7.45 10.33 6.40
CA GLY A 123 -8.69 11.08 6.17
C GLY A 123 -9.94 10.22 5.98
N LYS A 124 -9.90 8.94 6.32
CA LYS A 124 -11.08 8.07 6.26
C LYS A 124 -11.92 8.22 7.52
N GLN A 125 -13.23 8.01 7.38
CA GLN A 125 -14.14 8.01 8.53
C GLN A 125 -13.79 6.90 9.52
N PHE A 126 -13.81 7.23 10.81
CA PHE A 126 -13.51 6.30 11.92
C PHE A 126 -14.81 5.61 12.36
N VAL A 127 -15.33 4.70 11.53
CA VAL A 127 -16.61 4.01 11.77
C VAL A 127 -16.41 2.67 12.49
N TYR A 128 -15.48 1.84 11.97
CA TYR A 128 -15.18 0.55 12.58
C TYR A 128 -14.33 0.75 13.84
N ARG A 129 -14.74 0.11 14.92
CA ARG A 129 -14.08 0.14 16.22
C ARG A 129 -13.83 -1.28 16.71
N TYR A 130 -12.69 -1.51 17.35
CA TYR A 130 -12.34 -2.80 17.94
C TYR A 130 -11.52 -2.59 19.22
N TRP A 131 -12.00 -1.68 20.05
CA TRP A 131 -11.39 -1.39 21.36
C TRP A 131 -11.44 -2.60 22.27
N CYS A 132 -10.38 -2.80 23.07
CA CYS A 132 -10.41 -3.73 24.18
C CYS A 132 -11.36 -3.24 25.28
N SER A 133 -11.77 -4.16 26.14
CA SER A 133 -12.59 -3.79 27.30
C SER A 133 -11.88 -2.73 28.13
N GLY A 134 -12.60 -1.66 28.48
CA GLY A 134 -12.07 -0.50 29.19
C GLY A 134 -11.22 0.46 28.35
N GLN A 135 -11.17 0.29 27.04
CA GLN A 135 -10.44 1.20 26.14
C GLN A 135 -11.38 1.92 25.17
N PRO A 136 -11.06 3.12 24.68
CA PRO A 136 -9.91 3.96 25.08
C PRO A 136 -10.11 4.51 26.50
N ASN A 137 -9.04 4.66 27.27
CA ASN A 137 -9.13 5.10 28.67
C ASN A 137 -8.32 6.37 28.95
N ASN A 138 -7.61 6.89 27.96
CA ASN A 138 -6.76 8.09 28.06
C ASN A 138 -5.95 8.13 29.36
N ALA A 139 -5.28 7.03 29.72
CA ALA A 139 -4.54 6.94 30.97
C ALA A 139 -3.53 8.08 31.13
N GLY A 140 -3.66 8.81 32.25
CA GLY A 140 -2.86 9.99 32.52
C GLY A 140 -3.19 11.22 31.65
N GLY A 141 -4.29 11.20 30.90
CA GLY A 141 -4.73 12.30 30.04
C GLY A 141 -3.80 12.57 28.85
N LYS A 142 -3.09 11.55 28.35
CA LYS A 142 -2.03 11.71 27.33
C LYS A 142 -1.95 10.56 26.31
N GLN A 143 -2.94 9.67 26.29
CA GLN A 143 -2.96 8.54 25.35
C GLN A 143 -3.83 8.87 24.14
N HIS A 144 -3.24 9.41 23.09
CA HIS A 144 -3.94 9.91 21.91
C HIS A 144 -3.60 9.15 20.60
N CYS A 145 -2.91 8.00 20.70
CA CYS A 145 -2.48 7.26 19.53
C CYS A 145 -2.91 5.80 19.60
N LEU A 146 -3.49 5.30 18.51
CA LEU A 146 -4.11 3.99 18.45
C LEU A 146 -3.10 2.89 18.16
N ALA A 147 -3.02 1.92 19.05
CA ALA A 147 -2.28 0.68 18.88
C ALA A 147 -3.21 -0.53 18.71
N MET A 148 -2.86 -1.43 17.82
CA MET A 148 -3.49 -2.74 17.66
C MET A 148 -2.71 -3.83 18.39
N ASN A 149 -3.33 -5.01 18.53
CA ASN A 149 -2.76 -6.19 19.21
C ASN A 149 -2.48 -5.97 20.70
N TYR A 150 -3.30 -5.19 21.37
CA TYR A 150 -3.23 -5.03 22.81
C TYR A 150 -3.86 -6.24 23.50
N SER A 151 -3.28 -6.64 24.64
CA SER A 151 -3.72 -7.76 25.50
C SER A 151 -3.81 -9.13 24.78
N GLY A 152 -4.26 -10.15 25.47
CA GLY A 152 -4.54 -11.48 24.93
C GLY A 152 -5.65 -11.49 23.87
N SER A 153 -6.59 -10.56 23.94
CA SER A 153 -7.68 -10.40 22.96
C SER A 153 -7.23 -9.74 21.65
N ARG A 154 -6.03 -9.18 21.63
CA ARG A 154 -5.43 -8.55 20.43
C ARG A 154 -6.30 -7.46 19.80
N CYS A 155 -7.04 -6.73 20.61
CA CYS A 155 -7.90 -5.62 20.24
C CYS A 155 -7.12 -4.29 20.27
N TRP A 156 -7.81 -3.16 20.22
CA TRP A 156 -7.20 -1.84 20.18
C TRP A 156 -7.07 -1.24 21.57
N ASN A 157 -6.03 -0.41 21.73
CA ASN A 157 -5.76 0.43 22.88
C ASN A 157 -5.31 1.80 22.40
N ASP A 158 -5.66 2.84 23.14
CA ASP A 158 -4.99 4.11 23.07
C ASP A 158 -3.66 4.05 23.84
N ASP A 159 -2.65 4.75 23.37
CA ASP A 159 -1.33 4.71 24.00
C ASP A 159 -0.60 6.03 23.79
N PHE A 160 0.44 6.26 24.58
CA PHE A 160 1.26 7.45 24.49
C PHE A 160 1.96 7.55 23.14
N CYS A 161 1.71 8.59 22.36
CA CYS A 161 2.24 8.78 21.02
C CYS A 161 3.78 8.77 20.93
N TRP A 162 4.47 9.03 22.05
CA TRP A 162 5.94 8.97 22.14
C TRP A 162 6.49 7.55 22.32
N ASN A 163 5.67 6.57 22.67
CA ASN A 163 6.09 5.19 22.72
C ASN A 163 6.56 4.71 21.34
N ARG A 164 7.53 3.82 21.34
CA ARG A 164 8.06 3.25 20.09
C ARG A 164 7.43 1.88 19.83
N LYS A 165 6.76 1.76 18.70
CA LYS A 165 6.19 0.48 18.24
C LYS A 165 6.51 0.25 16.76
N PRO A 166 6.60 -1.01 16.32
CA PRO A 166 6.42 -1.36 14.91
C PRO A 166 5.09 -0.81 14.40
N PHE A 167 4.90 -0.71 13.10
CA PHE A 167 3.72 -0.07 12.55
C PHE A 167 3.32 -0.63 11.19
N VAL A 168 2.12 -0.32 10.76
CA VAL A 168 1.59 -0.73 9.45
C VAL A 168 1.25 0.51 8.64
N CYS A 169 1.84 0.60 7.45
CA CYS A 169 1.48 1.59 6.44
C CYS A 169 0.40 1.04 5.51
N VAL A 170 -0.41 1.94 4.95
CA VAL A 170 -1.40 1.66 3.91
C VAL A 170 -1.32 2.69 2.81
N ARG A 171 -1.52 2.25 1.56
CA ARG A 171 -1.67 3.13 0.41
C ARG A 171 -2.73 2.62 -0.55
N ARG A 172 -3.23 3.48 -1.43
CA ARG A 172 -4.07 3.06 -2.55
C ARG A 172 -3.22 2.22 -3.52
N ARG A 173 -3.85 1.35 -4.28
CA ARG A 173 -3.23 0.79 -5.47
C ARG A 173 -3.02 1.91 -6.48
N LEU A 174 -1.96 1.83 -7.23
CA LEU A 174 -1.73 2.71 -8.39
C LEU A 174 -2.67 2.29 -9.50
#